data_e26d6d22e8ab6e614e5342a4f9ab9122
#
_entry.id   e26d6d22e8ab6e614e5342a4f9ab9122
#
_cell.length_a   1.000
_cell.length_b   1.000
_cell.length_c   1.000
_cell.angle_alpha   90.00
_cell.angle_beta   90.00
_cell.angle_gamma   90.00
#
_symmetry.space_group_name_H-M   'P 1'
#
loop_
_entity.id
_entity.type
_entity.pdbx_description
1 polymer ?
#
loop_
_entity_poly.entity_id
_entity_poly.type
_entity_poly.pdbx_seq_one_letter_code
_entity_poly.pdbx_strand_id
1 'polypeptide(L)'
;RGLGMCIRDRSTTVKAEDKYYKFLEKYFTIEEKYKSKWGQQDGFTYLCEKKDNTVTIVGIPMDKKKVVVPAKINGKKVVKISIMPAFDWAANEEYRNEFYGEHEDVPIPKVEYLSIPKTVKVIDCYEGGWLNEGYCKGMQSFLQNLKKFNVASGNKWYRSYKGVLYTKNGKKLITVPRKYTAKTVKVKKGTTKIADSAFSFCTNIKKVILPDTVKVIEQNAFVC
;
A
#
# COMPACT_ATOMS: atom_id res chain seq x y z
N ARG A 1 -31.56 4.52 -13.62
CA ARG A 1 -31.11 5.91 -13.33
C ARG A 1 -30.10 5.83 -12.20
N GLY A 2 -28.80 6.17 -12.40
CA GLY A 2 -27.79 6.24 -11.34
C GLY A 2 -26.43 5.59 -11.62
N LEU A 3 -26.12 5.23 -12.86
CA LEU A 3 -24.83 4.63 -13.25
C LEU A 3 -23.79 5.64 -13.78
N GLY A 4 -24.09 6.95 -13.75
CA GLY A 4 -23.32 7.97 -14.46
C GLY A 4 -22.29 8.76 -13.66
N MET A 5 -22.16 8.57 -12.34
CA MET A 5 -21.42 9.53 -11.52
C MET A 5 -20.00 9.12 -11.07
N CYS A 6 -19.53 7.94 -11.40
CA CYS A 6 -18.13 7.57 -11.13
C CYS A 6 -17.16 7.83 -12.29
N ILE A 7 -17.65 8.21 -13.48
CA ILE A 7 -16.83 8.30 -14.69
C ILE A 7 -16.67 9.75 -15.22
N ARG A 8 -17.36 10.73 -14.68
CA ARG A 8 -17.28 12.13 -15.15
C ARG A 8 -16.72 13.05 -14.07
N ASP A 9 -15.42 13.17 -14.03
CA ASP A 9 -14.80 14.47 -13.90
C ASP A 9 -13.46 14.44 -14.66
N ARG A 10 -13.54 14.75 -15.96
CA ARG A 10 -12.39 15.05 -16.81
C ARG A 10 -12.17 16.55 -16.78
N SER A 11 -11.68 17.08 -15.71
CA SER A 11 -11.10 18.42 -15.79
C SER A 11 -9.95 18.58 -14.81
N THR A 12 -8.84 18.87 -15.44
CA THR A 12 -7.63 19.50 -14.91
C THR A 12 -6.62 18.67 -14.14
N THR A 13 -5.44 18.64 -14.76
CA THR A 13 -4.08 18.26 -14.32
C THR A 13 -3.58 16.86 -14.67
N VAL A 14 -3.40 16.66 -15.93
CA VAL A 14 -3.07 15.40 -16.64
C VAL A 14 -1.56 15.28 -16.95
N LYS A 15 -0.59 15.34 -16.07
CA LYS A 15 0.80 15.07 -16.53
C LYS A 15 1.58 13.98 -15.78
N ALA A 16 1.40 13.81 -14.49
CA ALA A 16 2.07 12.74 -13.76
C ALA A 16 1.16 11.50 -13.59
N GLU A 17 -0.15 11.73 -13.49
CA GLU A 17 -1.18 10.69 -13.43
C GLU A 17 -1.21 9.84 -14.70
N ASP A 18 -0.94 10.45 -15.85
CA ASP A 18 -0.95 9.80 -17.16
C ASP A 18 0.13 8.71 -17.30
N LYS A 19 1.32 8.90 -16.70
CA LYS A 19 2.40 7.90 -16.77
C LYS A 19 2.10 6.66 -15.98
N TYR A 20 1.55 6.79 -14.76
CA TYR A 20 1.22 5.64 -13.94
C TYR A 20 0.01 4.88 -14.48
N TYR A 21 -1.01 5.60 -14.95
CA TYR A 21 -2.17 4.99 -15.58
C TYR A 21 -1.80 4.28 -16.88
N LYS A 22 -0.99 4.91 -17.75
CA LYS A 22 -0.46 4.28 -18.96
C LYS A 22 0.41 3.08 -18.67
N PHE A 23 1.21 3.14 -17.59
CA PHE A 23 1.94 1.99 -17.09
C PHE A 23 0.99 0.87 -16.67
N LEU A 24 -0.04 1.17 -15.88
CA LEU A 24 -1.04 0.19 -15.50
C LEU A 24 -1.78 -0.39 -16.71
N GLU A 25 -2.20 0.44 -17.67
CA GLU A 25 -2.86 -0.02 -18.90
C GLU A 25 -1.93 -0.85 -19.79
N LYS A 26 -0.67 -0.49 -19.87
CA LYS A 26 0.33 -1.21 -20.69
C LYS A 26 0.64 -2.58 -20.14
N TYR A 27 0.81 -2.69 -18.84
CA TYR A 27 1.31 -3.90 -18.20
C TYR A 27 0.25 -4.72 -17.44
N PHE A 28 -0.96 -4.21 -17.27
CA PHE A 28 -2.00 -4.91 -16.52
C PHE A 28 -3.29 -4.99 -17.33
N THR A 29 -3.70 -6.19 -17.63
CA THR A 29 -5.05 -6.44 -18.15
C THR A 29 -6.03 -6.20 -17.02
N ILE A 30 -6.67 -5.04 -17.01
CA ILE A 30 -7.73 -4.76 -16.06
C ILE A 30 -8.92 -5.63 -16.44
N GLU A 31 -9.30 -6.55 -15.57
CA GLU A 31 -10.49 -7.36 -15.82
C GLU A 31 -11.68 -6.45 -16.12
N GLU A 32 -12.45 -6.76 -17.15
CA GLU A 32 -13.64 -6.01 -17.58
C GLU A 32 -14.61 -5.72 -16.41
N LYS A 33 -14.73 -6.67 -15.47
CA LYS A 33 -15.57 -6.51 -14.27
C LYS A 33 -15.17 -5.32 -13.38
N TYR A 34 -13.94 -4.83 -13.49
CA TYR A 34 -13.45 -3.68 -12.69
C TYR A 34 -13.46 -2.36 -13.47
N LYS A 35 -13.38 -2.37 -14.80
CA LYS A 35 -13.34 -1.15 -15.64
C LYS A 35 -14.47 -0.16 -15.31
N SER A 36 -15.67 -0.66 -15.04
CA SER A 36 -16.84 0.18 -14.72
C SER A 36 -16.85 0.75 -13.30
N LYS A 37 -15.91 0.34 -12.44
CA LYS A 37 -15.86 0.72 -11.02
C LYS A 37 -14.73 1.68 -10.68
N TRP A 38 -13.91 2.01 -11.65
CA TRP A 38 -12.72 2.85 -11.46
C TRP A 38 -13.04 4.33 -11.47
N GLY A 39 -12.23 5.09 -10.73
CA GLY A 39 -12.22 6.53 -10.78
C GLY A 39 -10.87 7.09 -10.37
N GLN A 40 -10.63 8.35 -10.73
CA GLN A 40 -9.46 9.11 -10.34
C GLN A 40 -9.88 10.43 -9.70
N GLN A 41 -9.21 10.82 -8.65
CA GLN A 41 -9.38 12.12 -8.00
C GLN A 41 -8.12 12.50 -7.23
N ASP A 42 -7.63 13.73 -7.43
CA ASP A 42 -6.48 14.31 -6.71
C ASP A 42 -5.21 13.44 -6.75
N GLY A 43 -5.01 12.70 -7.85
CA GLY A 43 -3.90 11.75 -8.04
C GLY A 43 -4.11 10.39 -7.39
N PHE A 44 -5.26 10.14 -6.79
CA PHE A 44 -5.64 8.82 -6.30
C PHE A 44 -6.43 8.07 -7.37
N THR A 45 -6.05 6.82 -7.60
CA THR A 45 -6.87 5.86 -8.36
C THR A 45 -7.63 4.99 -7.36
N TYR A 46 -8.90 4.78 -7.60
CA TYR A 46 -9.77 4.07 -6.67
C TYR A 46 -10.80 3.19 -7.36
N LEU A 47 -11.27 2.17 -6.61
CA LEU A 47 -12.38 1.31 -6.99
C LEU A 47 -13.60 1.64 -6.11
N CYS A 48 -14.78 1.75 -6.73
CA CYS A 48 -16.04 1.88 -6.00
C CYS A 48 -16.62 0.50 -5.70
N GLU A 49 -16.83 0.20 -4.43
CA GLU A 49 -17.53 -1.01 -4.00
C GLU A 49 -19.04 -0.75 -4.03
N LYS A 50 -19.75 -1.46 -4.93
CA LYS A 50 -21.20 -1.24 -5.11
C LYS A 50 -22.01 -1.61 -3.88
N LYS A 51 -21.62 -2.70 -3.20
CA LYS A 51 -22.38 -3.27 -2.07
C LYS A 51 -22.48 -2.30 -0.89
N ASP A 52 -21.38 -1.64 -0.55
CA ASP A 52 -21.26 -0.88 0.70
C ASP A 52 -21.17 0.63 0.46
N ASN A 53 -21.21 1.06 -0.81
CA ASN A 53 -20.98 2.46 -1.19
C ASN A 53 -19.65 3.01 -0.61
N THR A 54 -18.61 2.21 -0.64
CA THR A 54 -17.27 2.51 -0.13
C THR A 54 -16.23 2.53 -1.24
N VAL A 55 -15.01 2.92 -0.91
CA VAL A 55 -13.91 3.07 -1.85
C VAL A 55 -12.68 2.31 -1.36
N THR A 56 -12.04 1.61 -2.29
CA THR A 56 -10.70 1.04 -2.15
C THR A 56 -9.71 1.91 -2.93
N ILE A 57 -8.67 2.42 -2.28
CA ILE A 57 -7.55 3.09 -2.96
C ILE A 57 -6.65 2.02 -3.56
N VAL A 58 -6.39 2.12 -4.86
CA VAL A 58 -5.51 1.20 -5.60
C VAL A 58 -4.28 1.91 -6.19
N GLY A 59 -4.31 3.24 -6.28
CA GLY A 59 -3.18 4.08 -6.67
C GLY A 59 -3.11 5.36 -5.86
N ILE A 60 -1.91 5.91 -5.73
CA ILE A 60 -1.64 7.14 -4.97
C ILE A 60 -0.84 8.13 -5.82
N PRO A 61 -0.85 9.44 -5.48
CA PRO A 61 -0.02 10.43 -6.17
C PRO A 61 1.44 10.05 -6.18
N MET A 62 2.05 10.00 -7.37
CA MET A 62 3.41 9.49 -7.58
C MET A 62 4.49 10.55 -7.32
N ASP A 63 4.18 11.82 -7.52
CA ASP A 63 5.10 12.96 -7.47
C ASP A 63 5.20 13.61 -6.09
N LYS A 64 4.30 13.27 -5.17
CA LYS A 64 4.22 13.89 -3.84
C LYS A 64 5.05 13.14 -2.80
N LYS A 65 5.87 13.87 -2.04
CA LYS A 65 6.60 13.31 -0.88
C LYS A 65 5.68 13.02 0.31
N LYS A 66 4.63 13.81 0.49
CA LYS A 66 3.65 13.64 1.56
C LYS A 66 2.29 13.32 0.94
N VAL A 67 1.78 12.14 1.21
CA VAL A 67 0.47 11.70 0.74
C VAL A 67 -0.46 11.52 1.94
N VAL A 68 -1.59 12.21 1.90
CA VAL A 68 -2.67 12.07 2.87
C VAL A 68 -3.82 11.38 2.17
N VAL A 69 -4.06 10.13 2.54
CA VAL A 69 -5.21 9.39 2.00
C VAL A 69 -6.49 10.05 2.51
N PRO A 70 -7.42 10.47 1.62
CA PRO A 70 -8.64 11.12 2.03
C PRO A 70 -9.57 10.15 2.75
N ALA A 71 -10.35 10.64 3.70
CA ALA A 71 -11.36 9.82 4.39
C ALA A 71 -12.57 9.51 3.50
N LYS A 72 -12.78 10.34 2.45
CA LYS A 72 -13.84 10.19 1.46
C LYS A 72 -13.34 10.60 0.08
N ILE A 73 -13.83 9.94 -0.95
CA ILE A 73 -13.71 10.32 -2.37
C ILE A 73 -15.11 10.30 -2.98
N ASN A 74 -15.51 11.37 -3.66
CA ASN A 74 -16.84 11.52 -4.24
C ASN A 74 -17.97 11.18 -3.23
N GLY A 75 -17.85 11.69 -2.00
CA GLY A 75 -18.81 11.45 -0.93
C GLY A 75 -18.74 10.06 -0.27
N LYS A 76 -18.07 9.08 -0.88
CA LYS A 76 -17.96 7.71 -0.42
C LYS A 76 -16.79 7.53 0.53
N LYS A 77 -16.95 6.69 1.57
CA LYS A 77 -15.88 6.43 2.55
C LYS A 77 -14.75 5.61 1.93
N VAL A 78 -13.52 6.04 2.12
CA VAL A 78 -12.33 5.25 1.84
C VAL A 78 -12.11 4.27 2.99
N VAL A 79 -12.27 2.98 2.73
CA VAL A 79 -12.19 1.93 3.75
C VAL A 79 -11.04 0.96 3.57
N LYS A 80 -10.47 0.91 2.37
CA LYS A 80 -9.36 0.00 2.05
C LYS A 80 -8.27 0.74 1.29
N ILE A 81 -7.03 0.37 1.56
CA ILE A 81 -5.85 0.73 0.78
C ILE A 81 -5.27 -0.59 0.28
N SER A 82 -5.22 -0.76 -1.03
CA SER A 82 -4.81 -2.00 -1.69
C SER A 82 -3.98 -1.61 -2.91
N ILE A 83 -2.78 -1.11 -2.66
CA ILE A 83 -1.89 -0.67 -3.73
C ILE A 83 -1.33 -1.92 -4.41
N MET A 84 -1.65 -2.10 -5.66
CA MET A 84 -1.27 -3.22 -6.53
C MET A 84 -2.03 -4.56 -6.48
N PRO A 85 -3.25 -4.72 -6.04
CA PRO A 85 -3.85 -6.05 -6.06
C PRO A 85 -5.04 -6.24 -6.98
N ALA A 86 -5.41 -5.25 -7.76
CA ALA A 86 -6.53 -5.42 -8.71
C ALA A 86 -6.12 -6.13 -10.00
N PHE A 87 -4.91 -6.69 -10.03
CA PHE A 87 -4.31 -7.26 -11.23
C PHE A 87 -4.03 -8.74 -11.02
N ASP A 88 -4.58 -9.54 -11.90
CA ASP A 88 -4.35 -10.98 -11.91
C ASP A 88 -2.92 -11.27 -12.37
N TRP A 89 -2.02 -11.43 -11.42
CA TRP A 89 -0.63 -11.82 -11.65
C TRP A 89 -0.50 -13.21 -12.27
N ALA A 90 -1.54 -14.03 -12.15
CA ALA A 90 -1.50 -15.42 -12.60
C ALA A 90 -1.74 -15.55 -14.11
N ALA A 91 -2.36 -14.56 -14.73
CA ALA A 91 -2.83 -14.68 -16.12
C ALA A 91 -1.77 -14.35 -17.17
N ASN A 92 -0.62 -13.76 -16.81
CA ASN A 92 0.35 -13.33 -17.81
C ASN A 92 1.78 -13.79 -17.49
N GLU A 93 2.19 -14.89 -18.11
CA GLU A 93 3.52 -15.50 -17.97
C GLU A 93 4.64 -14.62 -18.59
N GLU A 94 4.33 -13.90 -19.65
CA GLU A 94 5.17 -12.90 -20.30
C GLU A 94 5.52 -11.77 -19.33
N TYR A 95 4.56 -11.42 -18.49
CA TYR A 95 4.67 -10.39 -17.48
C TYR A 95 5.60 -10.76 -16.31
N ARG A 96 5.59 -12.03 -15.87
CA ARG A 96 6.53 -12.52 -14.84
C ARG A 96 7.98 -12.35 -15.27
N ASN A 97 8.28 -12.62 -16.53
CA ASN A 97 9.63 -12.56 -17.08
C ASN A 97 10.09 -11.12 -17.30
N GLU A 98 9.18 -10.22 -17.67
CA GLU A 98 9.48 -8.79 -17.81
C GLU A 98 9.64 -8.06 -16.48
N PHE A 99 8.87 -8.41 -15.44
CA PHE A 99 8.93 -7.73 -14.15
C PHE A 99 10.16 -8.12 -13.31
N TYR A 100 10.77 -9.26 -13.59
CA TYR A 100 12.02 -9.72 -12.94
C TYR A 100 13.27 -9.37 -13.74
N GLY A 101 13.11 -8.87 -14.97
CA GLY A 101 14.18 -8.23 -15.72
C GLY A 101 14.44 -6.81 -15.19
N GLU A 102 15.59 -6.27 -15.45
CA GLU A 102 15.99 -4.89 -15.11
C GLU A 102 15.06 -3.86 -15.78
N HIS A 103 13.93 -3.55 -15.15
CA HIS A 103 13.01 -2.55 -15.67
C HIS A 103 13.29 -1.20 -15.05
N GLU A 104 14.06 -0.40 -15.75
CA GLU A 104 14.29 1.03 -15.43
C GLU A 104 13.00 1.87 -15.49
N ASP A 105 11.91 1.35 -16.05
CA ASP A 105 10.70 2.12 -16.38
C ASP A 105 9.55 2.03 -15.37
N VAL A 106 9.65 1.25 -14.29
CA VAL A 106 8.60 1.23 -13.27
C VAL A 106 8.63 2.51 -12.46
N PRO A 107 7.61 3.38 -12.56
CA PRO A 107 7.63 4.64 -11.84
C PRO A 107 7.53 4.40 -10.33
N ILE A 108 8.60 4.74 -9.61
CA ILE A 108 8.66 4.64 -8.16
C ILE A 108 8.06 5.91 -7.53
N PRO A 109 7.04 5.78 -6.66
CA PRO A 109 6.47 6.93 -5.98
C PRO A 109 7.50 7.69 -5.15
N LYS A 110 7.46 9.01 -5.21
CA LYS A 110 8.31 9.88 -4.36
C LYS A 110 7.85 9.93 -2.90
N VAL A 111 6.87 9.11 -2.51
CA VAL A 111 6.20 9.16 -1.21
C VAL A 111 7.16 8.78 -0.09
N GLU A 112 7.41 9.74 0.79
CA GLU A 112 8.21 9.58 2.01
C GLU A 112 7.32 9.44 3.26
N TYR A 113 6.12 10.03 3.23
CA TYR A 113 5.18 10.09 4.36
C TYR A 113 3.78 9.72 3.87
N LEU A 114 3.21 8.66 4.43
CA LEU A 114 1.85 8.22 4.13
C LEU A 114 0.95 8.39 5.36
N SER A 115 -0.07 9.23 5.23
CA SER A 115 -1.09 9.43 6.27
C SER A 115 -2.34 8.64 5.96
N ILE A 116 -2.79 7.84 6.94
CA ILE A 116 -3.92 6.91 6.86
C ILE A 116 -5.07 7.45 7.70
N PRO A 117 -6.26 7.68 7.12
CA PRO A 117 -7.40 8.27 7.83
C PRO A 117 -8.07 7.28 8.78
N LYS A 118 -8.97 7.81 9.62
CA LYS A 118 -9.74 7.01 10.58
C LYS A 118 -10.69 5.99 9.94
N THR A 119 -11.04 6.18 8.67
CA THR A 119 -12.02 5.36 7.95
C THR A 119 -11.44 4.06 7.39
N VAL A 120 -10.13 3.98 7.19
CA VAL A 120 -9.46 2.80 6.63
C VAL A 120 -9.49 1.65 7.62
N LYS A 121 -10.12 0.56 7.19
CA LYS A 121 -10.29 -0.70 7.93
C LYS A 121 -9.32 -1.77 7.49
N VAL A 122 -8.93 -1.75 6.20
CA VAL A 122 -8.06 -2.75 5.59
C VAL A 122 -6.91 -2.04 4.89
N ILE A 123 -5.71 -2.45 5.21
CA ILE A 123 -4.49 -2.13 4.47
C ILE A 123 -3.97 -3.45 3.95
N ASP A 124 -4.07 -3.63 2.65
CA ASP A 124 -3.64 -4.84 1.99
C ASP A 124 -2.13 -4.76 1.78
N CYS A 125 -1.40 -5.35 2.68
CA CYS A 125 0.03 -5.55 2.56
C CYS A 125 0.30 -6.91 1.91
N TYR A 126 -0.68 -7.42 1.16
CA TYR A 126 -0.74 -8.69 0.46
C TYR A 126 -0.06 -9.85 1.20
N GLU A 127 -0.84 -10.55 2.00
CA GLU A 127 -0.50 -11.87 2.49
C GLU A 127 -0.92 -12.88 1.42
N GLY A 128 0.05 -13.47 0.77
CA GLY A 128 -0.19 -14.71 0.07
C GLY A 128 -0.51 -14.63 -1.41
N GLY A 129 -0.01 -15.55 -2.06
CA GLY A 129 -0.27 -15.99 -3.43
C GLY A 129 1.02 -16.42 -4.12
N TRP A 130 1.32 -17.71 -4.06
CA TRP A 130 1.98 -18.51 -5.08
C TRP A 130 3.30 -18.02 -5.72
N LEU A 131 4.22 -17.38 -4.99
CA LEU A 131 5.60 -17.36 -5.42
C LEU A 131 6.48 -17.80 -4.24
N ASN A 132 7.02 -19.00 -4.35
CA ASN A 132 7.90 -19.68 -3.38
C ASN A 132 9.28 -19.05 -3.21
N GLU A 133 9.47 -17.82 -3.62
CA GLU A 133 10.78 -17.18 -3.62
C GLU A 133 10.65 -15.77 -3.04
N GLY A 134 10.99 -15.61 -1.79
CA GLY A 134 11.59 -14.50 -1.05
C GLY A 134 11.31 -13.04 -1.40
N TYR A 135 10.31 -12.69 -2.20
CA TYR A 135 10.09 -11.33 -2.68
C TYR A 135 8.98 -10.61 -1.92
N CYS A 136 9.31 -9.44 -1.41
CA CYS A 136 8.36 -8.53 -0.78
C CYS A 136 7.29 -8.09 -1.73
N LYS A 137 6.12 -8.62 -1.50
CA LYS A 137 4.93 -8.34 -2.29
C LYS A 137 4.11 -7.24 -1.62
N GLY A 138 3.50 -6.38 -2.42
CA GLY A 138 2.55 -5.40 -1.97
C GLY A 138 3.12 -4.00 -1.72
N MET A 139 2.52 -3.30 -0.79
CA MET A 139 2.77 -1.88 -0.53
C MET A 139 4.24 -1.50 -0.30
N GLN A 140 5.06 -2.36 0.28
CA GLN A 140 6.49 -2.09 0.52
C GLN A 140 7.32 -2.08 -0.76
N SER A 141 7.04 -2.99 -1.71
CA SER A 141 7.73 -3.01 -3.00
C SER A 141 7.44 -1.75 -3.80
N PHE A 142 6.25 -1.22 -3.67
CA PHE A 142 5.82 -0.01 -4.36
C PHE A 142 6.29 1.27 -3.64
N LEU A 143 6.14 1.34 -2.31
CA LEU A 143 6.50 2.52 -1.50
C LEU A 143 7.98 2.50 -1.08
N GLN A 144 8.88 2.34 -2.04
CA GLN A 144 10.32 2.20 -1.79
C GLN A 144 10.96 3.39 -1.06
N ASN A 145 10.40 4.58 -1.19
CA ASN A 145 10.91 5.80 -0.57
C ASN A 145 10.29 6.12 0.79
N LEU A 146 9.36 5.26 1.27
CA LEU A 146 8.62 5.54 2.49
C LEU A 146 9.53 5.57 3.70
N LYS A 147 9.41 6.64 4.50
CA LYS A 147 10.14 6.88 5.75
C LYS A 147 9.24 6.74 6.98
N LYS A 148 7.93 7.02 6.82
CA LYS A 148 7.02 7.07 7.96
C LYS A 148 5.56 6.83 7.57
N PHE A 149 4.89 6.00 8.35
CA PHE A 149 3.43 5.95 8.42
C PHE A 149 2.90 6.92 9.48
N ASN A 150 1.79 7.57 9.17
CA ASN A 150 1.05 8.40 10.10
C ASN A 150 -0.42 7.97 10.09
N VAL A 151 -0.87 7.34 11.17
CA VAL A 151 -2.24 6.83 11.30
C VAL A 151 -3.04 7.77 12.19
N ALA A 152 -4.18 8.23 11.71
CA ALA A 152 -5.09 9.08 12.48
C ALA A 152 -5.45 8.43 13.83
N SER A 153 -5.45 9.19 14.92
CA SER A 153 -5.70 8.70 16.29
C SER A 153 -7.03 7.98 16.43
N GLY A 154 -8.06 8.44 15.69
CA GLY A 154 -9.39 7.83 15.65
C GLY A 154 -9.52 6.58 14.78
N ASN A 155 -8.47 6.09 14.15
CA ASN A 155 -8.52 4.82 13.44
C ASN A 155 -8.71 3.67 14.43
N LYS A 156 -9.67 2.77 14.18
CA LYS A 156 -10.04 1.67 15.09
C LYS A 156 -9.25 0.38 14.83
N TRP A 157 -8.54 0.27 13.70
CA TRP A 157 -7.86 -0.96 13.26
C TRP A 157 -6.35 -0.87 13.33
N TYR A 158 -5.80 0.33 13.08
CA TYR A 158 -4.37 0.57 12.99
C TYR A 158 -3.91 1.70 13.89
N ARG A 159 -2.62 1.71 14.13
CA ARG A 159 -1.88 2.82 14.74
C ARG A 159 -0.49 2.90 14.14
N SER A 160 0.10 4.08 14.15
CA SER A 160 1.54 4.24 13.98
C SER A 160 2.21 4.44 15.34
N TYR A 161 3.36 3.83 15.52
CA TYR A 161 4.24 4.08 16.65
C TYR A 161 5.64 4.37 16.12
N LYS A 162 6.13 5.57 16.38
CA LYS A 162 7.41 6.07 15.82
C LYS A 162 7.52 5.91 14.29
N GLY A 163 6.42 6.03 13.58
CA GLY A 163 6.39 5.90 12.12
C GLY A 163 6.26 4.49 11.56
N VAL A 164 6.25 3.49 12.41
CA VAL A 164 6.04 2.07 12.06
C VAL A 164 4.55 1.74 12.19
N LEU A 165 4.04 0.89 11.30
CA LEU A 165 2.64 0.49 11.27
C LEU A 165 2.38 -0.72 12.18
N TYR A 166 1.35 -0.62 13.01
CA TYR A 166 0.88 -1.67 13.92
C TYR A 166 -0.63 -1.86 13.82
N THR A 167 -1.12 -3.02 14.28
CA THR A 167 -2.52 -3.16 14.66
C THR A 167 -2.88 -2.17 15.77
N LYS A 168 -4.15 -1.79 15.89
CA LYS A 168 -4.60 -0.76 16.86
C LYS A 168 -4.19 -1.07 18.30
N ASN A 169 -4.32 -2.33 18.72
CA ASN A 169 -3.91 -2.78 20.05
C ASN A 169 -2.39 -2.84 20.26
N GLY A 170 -1.61 -2.68 19.17
CA GLY A 170 -0.15 -2.73 19.18
C GLY A 170 0.43 -4.14 19.37
N LYS A 171 -0.39 -5.19 19.28
CA LYS A 171 0.07 -6.57 19.47
C LYS A 171 0.80 -7.13 18.25
N LYS A 172 0.49 -6.67 17.03
CA LYS A 172 1.19 -7.07 15.81
C LYS A 172 1.89 -5.86 15.19
N LEU A 173 3.20 -5.93 14.98
CA LEU A 173 3.93 -5.03 14.08
C LEU A 173 3.64 -5.51 12.65
N ILE A 174 3.08 -4.62 11.82
CA ILE A 174 2.66 -4.97 10.47
C ILE A 174 3.81 -4.72 9.49
N THR A 175 4.34 -3.50 9.46
CA THR A 175 5.45 -3.18 8.55
C THR A 175 6.24 -1.96 9.01
N VAL A 176 7.54 -1.98 8.75
CA VAL A 176 8.47 -0.87 8.93
C VAL A 176 8.70 -0.22 7.56
N PRO A 177 8.67 1.12 7.46
CA PRO A 177 8.96 1.80 6.21
C PRO A 177 10.33 1.43 5.65
N ARG A 178 10.42 1.20 4.35
CA ARG A 178 11.66 0.74 3.69
C ARG A 178 12.84 1.72 3.87
N LYS A 179 12.57 3.03 3.86
CA LYS A 179 13.56 4.10 4.12
C LYS A 179 13.42 4.68 5.54
N TYR A 180 13.08 3.83 6.51
CA TYR A 180 13.06 4.25 7.91
C TYR A 180 14.38 4.91 8.32
N THR A 181 14.29 6.07 8.95
CA THR A 181 15.48 6.93 9.14
C THR A 181 16.40 6.49 10.29
N ALA A 182 15.84 5.84 11.31
CA ALA A 182 16.64 5.41 12.46
C ALA A 182 17.36 4.09 12.18
N LYS A 183 18.63 4.01 12.56
CA LYS A 183 19.45 2.78 12.47
C LYS A 183 19.00 1.70 13.46
N THR A 184 18.25 2.05 14.48
CA THR A 184 17.74 1.14 15.51
C THR A 184 16.23 1.24 15.59
N VAL A 185 15.55 0.11 15.43
CA VAL A 185 14.12 -0.03 15.68
C VAL A 185 13.89 -0.67 17.03
N LYS A 186 13.28 0.07 17.94
CA LYS A 186 12.77 -0.48 19.21
C LYS A 186 11.30 -0.86 18.98
N VAL A 187 11.02 -2.14 18.88
CA VAL A 187 9.64 -2.64 18.74
C VAL A 187 8.83 -2.23 19.96
N LYS A 188 7.59 -1.84 19.74
CA LYS A 188 6.71 -1.33 20.79
C LYS A 188 6.54 -2.37 21.90
N LYS A 189 6.71 -1.95 23.17
CA LYS A 189 6.46 -2.81 24.34
C LYS A 189 5.03 -3.38 24.32
N GLY A 190 4.91 -4.66 24.58
CA GLY A 190 3.66 -5.40 24.53
C GLY A 190 3.28 -5.95 23.14
N THR A 191 4.16 -5.77 22.12
CA THR A 191 4.03 -6.48 20.83
C THR A 191 4.29 -7.97 21.04
N THR A 192 3.43 -8.81 20.47
CA THR A 192 3.51 -10.27 20.59
C THR A 192 3.88 -10.95 19.27
N LYS A 193 3.70 -10.23 18.14
CA LYS A 193 3.87 -10.79 16.80
C LYS A 193 4.53 -9.79 15.85
N ILE A 194 5.49 -10.26 15.07
CA ILE A 194 6.08 -9.56 13.92
C ILE A 194 5.49 -10.18 12.68
N ALA A 195 4.88 -9.36 11.81
CA ALA A 195 4.24 -9.83 10.59
C ALA A 195 5.23 -10.35 9.57
N ASP A 196 4.73 -11.13 8.62
CA ASP A 196 5.45 -11.52 7.43
C ASP A 196 6.03 -10.30 6.71
N SER A 197 7.25 -10.41 6.24
CA SER A 197 7.95 -9.36 5.49
C SER A 197 8.03 -7.99 6.21
N ALA A 198 7.85 -7.93 7.53
CA ALA A 198 7.70 -6.67 8.27
C ALA A 198 8.92 -5.74 8.20
N PHE A 199 10.12 -6.27 8.06
CA PHE A 199 11.38 -5.52 7.93
C PHE A 199 12.05 -5.69 6.56
N SER A 200 11.35 -6.27 5.61
CA SER A 200 11.95 -6.57 4.31
C SER A 200 12.49 -5.32 3.61
N PHE A 201 13.68 -5.44 3.03
CA PHE A 201 14.41 -4.36 2.37
C PHE A 201 14.66 -3.10 3.23
N CYS A 202 14.59 -3.20 4.55
CA CYS A 202 14.92 -2.11 5.46
C CYS A 202 16.44 -1.99 5.65
N THR A 203 17.18 -1.74 4.58
CA THR A 203 18.66 -1.76 4.54
C THR A 203 19.34 -0.76 5.48
N ASN A 204 18.64 0.31 5.89
CA ASN A 204 19.18 1.30 6.83
C ASN A 204 19.20 0.82 8.29
N ILE A 205 18.42 -0.22 8.61
CA ILE A 205 18.29 -0.70 9.99
C ILE A 205 19.48 -1.59 10.32
N LYS A 206 20.21 -1.23 11.37
CA LYS A 206 21.37 -1.98 11.88
C LYS A 206 21.03 -2.83 13.11
N LYS A 207 19.98 -2.45 13.84
CA LYS A 207 19.59 -3.11 15.08
C LYS A 207 18.09 -3.10 15.27
N VAL A 208 17.54 -4.25 15.63
CA VAL A 208 16.15 -4.38 16.07
C VAL A 208 16.15 -4.84 17.52
N ILE A 209 15.44 -4.15 18.40
CA ILE A 209 15.26 -4.51 19.81
C ILE A 209 13.83 -4.98 19.98
N LEU A 210 13.71 -6.27 20.25
CA LEU A 210 12.42 -6.93 20.50
C LEU A 210 12.12 -6.90 22.00
N PRO A 211 10.88 -6.65 22.42
CA PRO A 211 10.46 -6.85 23.80
C PRO A 211 10.25 -8.34 24.08
N ASP A 212 10.39 -8.75 25.35
CA ASP A 212 10.21 -10.15 25.80
C ASP A 212 8.81 -10.72 25.51
N THR A 213 7.87 -9.83 25.17
CA THR A 213 6.50 -10.21 24.83
C THR A 213 6.36 -10.78 23.42
N VAL A 214 7.36 -10.65 22.54
CA VAL A 214 7.31 -11.22 21.18
C VAL A 214 7.39 -12.72 21.26
N LYS A 215 6.35 -13.39 20.75
CA LYS A 215 6.23 -14.86 20.73
C LYS A 215 6.32 -15.42 19.32
N VAL A 216 5.97 -14.61 18.30
CA VAL A 216 5.90 -15.07 16.91
C VAL A 216 6.60 -14.08 16.01
N ILE A 217 7.48 -14.59 15.18
CA ILE A 217 8.06 -13.90 14.02
C ILE A 217 7.61 -14.70 12.82
N GLU A 218 6.77 -14.08 11.96
CA GLU A 218 6.25 -14.73 10.76
C GLU A 218 7.34 -14.86 9.69
N GLN A 219 7.05 -15.65 8.67
CA GLN A 219 7.96 -15.94 7.58
C GLN A 219 8.47 -14.65 6.92
N ASN A 220 9.70 -14.66 6.42
CA ASN A 220 10.30 -13.54 5.69
C ASN A 220 10.35 -12.19 6.45
N ALA A 221 10.08 -12.16 7.75
CA ALA A 221 10.00 -10.91 8.52
C ALA A 221 11.25 -10.02 8.37
N PHE A 222 12.42 -10.60 8.13
CA PHE A 222 13.73 -9.92 8.03
C PHE A 222 14.47 -10.20 6.71
N VAL A 223 13.79 -10.57 5.66
CA VAL A 223 14.43 -10.81 4.36
C VAL A 223 14.94 -9.49 3.78
N CYS A 224 16.21 -9.49 3.36
CA CYS A 224 16.91 -8.37 2.74
C CYS A 224 17.29 -8.71 1.31
#